data_4103d1a771a9a0e799e64bfdd6bef628
#
_entry.id   4103d1a771a9a0e799e64bfdd6bef628
#
_cell.length_a   1.000
_cell.length_b   1.000
_cell.length_c   1.000
_cell.angle_alpha   90.00
_cell.angle_beta   90.00
_cell.angle_gamma   90.00
#
_symmetry.space_group_name_H-M   'P 1'
#
loop_
_entity.id
_entity.type
_entity.pdbx_description
1 polymer ?
#
loop_
_entity_poly.entity_id
_entity_poly.type
_entity_poly.pdbx_seq_one_letter_code
_entity_poly.pdbx_strand_id
1 'polypeptide(L)'
;MPLFSSELIIVSKIMDKISTALIHKNEILVFIKDKKNVEITKHSNHLKEVSSCNEADIIFTDGKEKIKCNKKVLVFATNYLAFRKSPKAIGAFFYQKGRPNIIFRKENLKKHNITLPKEFEKYIE
;
A
#
# COMPACT_ATOMS: atom_id res chain seq x y z
N MET A 1 -18.74 2.68 10.46
CA MET A 1 -18.32 3.90 11.14
C MET A 1 -17.18 4.55 10.39
N PRO A 2 -17.28 5.82 10.08
CA PRO A 2 -16.17 6.46 9.39
C PRO A 2 -14.95 6.51 10.32
N LEU A 3 -13.77 6.45 9.71
CA LEU A 3 -12.54 6.62 10.46
C LEU A 3 -12.52 8.01 11.09
N PHE A 4 -12.05 8.10 12.31
CA PHE A 4 -11.80 9.40 12.92
C PHE A 4 -10.71 10.09 12.12
N SER A 5 -10.77 11.41 12.02
CA SER A 5 -9.81 12.18 11.24
C SER A 5 -8.37 11.90 11.67
N SER A 6 -8.13 11.64 12.97
CA SER A 6 -6.80 11.28 13.46
C SER A 6 -6.31 9.95 12.92
N GLU A 7 -7.19 8.93 12.86
CA GLU A 7 -6.83 7.63 12.28
C GLU A 7 -6.56 7.74 10.77
N LEU A 8 -7.39 8.51 10.08
CA LEU A 8 -7.24 8.74 8.66
C LEU A 8 -5.90 9.42 8.36
N ILE A 9 -5.50 10.39 9.16
CA ILE A 9 -4.22 11.06 9.01
C ILE A 9 -3.05 10.08 9.23
N ILE A 10 -3.15 9.24 10.25
CA ILE A 10 -2.11 8.24 10.56
C ILE A 10 -1.97 7.26 9.40
N VAL A 11 -3.08 6.71 8.90
CA VAL A 11 -3.07 5.77 7.78
C VAL A 11 -2.50 6.45 6.53
N SER A 12 -2.89 7.69 6.27
CA SER A 12 -2.38 8.46 5.14
C SER A 12 -0.86 8.63 5.20
N LYS A 13 -0.34 8.98 6.37
CA LYS A 13 1.11 9.13 6.57
C LYS A 13 1.86 7.82 6.37
N ILE A 14 1.29 6.71 6.85
CA ILE A 14 1.90 5.39 6.70
C ILE A 14 1.92 5.00 5.22
N MET A 15 0.81 5.16 4.51
CA MET A 15 0.75 4.86 3.08
C MET A 15 1.71 5.73 2.27
N ASP A 16 1.80 7.02 2.61
CA ASP A 16 2.74 7.93 1.97
C ASP A 16 4.17 7.43 2.17
N LYS A 17 4.52 7.08 3.40
CA LYS A 17 5.85 6.61 3.75
C LYS A 17 6.20 5.30 3.05
N ILE A 18 5.26 4.36 3.01
CA ILE A 18 5.42 3.08 2.30
C ILE A 18 5.62 3.34 0.81
N SER A 19 4.76 4.15 0.23
CA SER A 19 4.79 4.41 -1.22
C SER A 19 6.08 5.12 -1.63
N THR A 20 6.52 6.10 -0.86
CA THR A 20 7.77 6.81 -1.16
C THR A 20 9.00 5.95 -0.94
N ALA A 21 8.93 4.97 -0.04
CA ALA A 21 10.02 4.01 0.17
C ALA A 21 10.13 3.02 -1.00
N LEU A 22 9.00 2.64 -1.59
CA LEU A 22 8.95 1.68 -2.69
C LEU A 22 9.18 2.35 -4.06
N ILE A 23 8.72 3.57 -4.21
CA ILE A 23 8.70 4.27 -5.50
C ILE A 23 9.34 5.65 -5.35
N HIS A 24 10.41 5.87 -6.10
CA HIS A 24 11.17 7.13 -6.02
C HIS A 24 10.64 8.16 -7.02
N LYS A 25 9.46 8.70 -6.72
CA LYS A 25 8.81 9.73 -7.55
C LYS A 25 8.21 10.80 -6.65
N ASN A 26 8.12 12.02 -7.15
CA ASN A 26 7.49 13.11 -6.41
C ASN A 26 5.97 12.96 -6.34
N GLU A 27 5.37 12.44 -7.40
CA GLU A 27 3.94 12.15 -7.45
C GLU A 27 3.74 10.67 -7.73
N ILE A 28 3.12 9.96 -6.80
CA ILE A 28 2.89 8.53 -6.91
C ILE A 28 1.41 8.30 -7.19
N LEU A 29 1.12 7.63 -8.31
CA LEU A 29 -0.25 7.34 -8.69
C LEU A 29 -0.71 6.07 -8.00
N VAL A 30 -1.79 6.17 -7.21
CA VAL A 30 -2.31 5.06 -6.43
C VAL A 30 -3.73 4.70 -6.85
N PHE A 31 -3.99 3.40 -6.93
CA PHE A 31 -5.33 2.87 -7.14
C PHE A 31 -5.74 2.18 -5.85
N ILE A 32 -6.79 2.68 -5.21
CA ILE A 32 -7.28 2.14 -3.94
C ILE A 32 -8.56 1.39 -4.20
N LYS A 33 -8.51 0.07 -4.01
CA LYS A 33 -9.65 -0.80 -4.23
C LYS A 33 -10.62 -0.81 -3.06
N ASP A 34 -10.16 -0.41 -1.87
CA ASP A 34 -10.96 -0.34 -0.67
C ASP A 34 -11.62 1.04 -0.53
N LYS A 35 -12.95 1.08 -0.62
CA LYS A 35 -13.71 2.33 -0.51
C LYS A 35 -13.51 3.07 0.81
N LYS A 36 -13.17 2.36 1.88
CA LYS A 36 -12.94 2.98 3.19
C LYS A 36 -11.71 3.87 3.20
N ASN A 37 -10.80 3.66 2.25
CA ASN A 37 -9.52 4.34 2.21
C ASN A 37 -9.43 5.40 1.10
N VAL A 38 -10.52 5.69 0.41
CA VAL A 38 -10.54 6.62 -0.73
C VAL A 38 -10.05 8.02 -0.37
N GLU A 39 -10.29 8.46 0.86
CA GLU A 39 -9.91 9.81 1.29
C GLU A 39 -8.47 9.92 1.77
N ILE A 40 -7.75 8.81 1.82
CA ILE A 40 -6.38 8.77 2.34
C ILE A 40 -5.45 9.67 1.53
N THR A 41 -5.61 9.67 0.21
CA THR A 41 -4.74 10.47 -0.67
C THR A 41 -4.90 11.97 -0.46
N LYS A 42 -6.03 12.41 0.07
CA LYS A 42 -6.28 13.83 0.34
C LYS A 42 -5.37 14.39 1.43
N HIS A 43 -4.83 13.52 2.28
CA HIS A 43 -3.96 13.91 3.40
C HIS A 43 -2.49 13.64 3.11
N SER A 44 -2.15 13.29 1.88
CA SER A 44 -0.79 13.00 1.47
C SER A 44 -0.28 14.02 0.47
N ASN A 45 0.98 14.39 0.60
CA ASN A 45 1.63 15.33 -0.33
C ASN A 45 2.19 14.64 -1.57
N HIS A 46 2.28 13.30 -1.57
CA HIS A 46 2.93 12.55 -2.63
C HIS A 46 1.99 11.64 -3.41
N LEU A 47 0.83 11.31 -2.83
CA LEU A 47 -0.08 10.34 -3.42
C LEU A 47 -1.21 11.03 -4.18
N LYS A 48 -1.47 10.53 -5.39
CA LYS A 48 -2.59 10.97 -6.20
C LYS A 48 -3.41 9.74 -6.59
N GLU A 49 -4.69 9.75 -6.26
CA GLU A 49 -5.58 8.64 -6.59
C GLU A 49 -5.91 8.62 -8.08
N VAL A 50 -5.89 7.42 -8.69
CA VAL A 50 -6.32 7.20 -10.05
C VAL A 50 -7.48 6.20 -10.06
N SER A 51 -8.29 6.22 -11.11
CA SER A 51 -9.50 5.41 -11.19
C SER A 51 -9.29 4.03 -11.82
N SER A 52 -8.09 3.76 -12.32
CA SER A 52 -7.77 2.50 -12.99
C SER A 52 -6.41 1.99 -12.56
N CYS A 53 -6.30 0.67 -12.35
CA CYS A 53 -5.02 0.07 -12.01
C CYS A 53 -3.99 0.23 -13.14
N ASN A 54 -4.45 0.38 -14.38
CA ASN A 54 -3.53 0.58 -15.51
C ASN A 54 -2.79 1.92 -15.46
N GLU A 55 -3.32 2.87 -14.73
CA GLU A 55 -2.68 4.18 -14.55
C GLU A 55 -1.83 4.26 -13.29
N ALA A 56 -1.94 3.27 -12.40
CA ALA A 56 -1.34 3.34 -11.07
C ALA A 56 0.12 2.90 -11.06
N ASP A 57 0.87 3.46 -10.14
CA ASP A 57 2.21 2.99 -9.77
C ASP A 57 2.12 1.92 -8.70
N ILE A 58 1.11 1.99 -7.83
CA ILE A 58 0.88 1.02 -6.75
C ILE A 58 -0.62 0.87 -6.52
N ILE A 59 -1.02 -0.35 -6.17
CA ILE A 59 -2.41 -0.68 -5.85
C ILE A 59 -2.50 -1.05 -4.38
N PHE A 60 -3.43 -0.42 -3.67
CA PHE A 60 -3.79 -0.83 -2.31
C PHE A 60 -5.10 -1.59 -2.37
N THR A 61 -5.13 -2.81 -1.83
CA THR A 61 -6.30 -3.67 -1.93
C THR A 61 -6.59 -4.39 -0.61
N ASP A 62 -7.88 -4.54 -0.30
CA ASP A 62 -8.34 -5.34 0.82
C ASP A 62 -8.53 -6.81 0.46
N GLY A 63 -8.29 -7.17 -0.80
CA GLY A 63 -8.37 -8.55 -1.27
C GLY A 63 -9.77 -9.07 -1.56
N LYS A 64 -10.81 -8.25 -1.42
CA LYS A 64 -12.19 -8.71 -1.66
C LYS A 64 -12.49 -9.00 -3.10
N GLU A 65 -11.83 -8.33 -4.02
CA GLU A 65 -12.01 -8.52 -5.45
C GLU A 65 -10.68 -8.76 -6.13
N LYS A 66 -10.68 -9.56 -7.18
CA LYS A 66 -9.49 -9.75 -8.00
C LYS A 66 -9.20 -8.47 -8.78
N ILE A 67 -7.93 -8.12 -8.84
CA ILE A 67 -7.48 -6.98 -9.61
C ILE A 67 -6.95 -7.50 -10.94
N LYS A 68 -7.58 -7.05 -12.03
CA LYS A 68 -7.12 -7.35 -13.38
C LYS A 68 -6.45 -6.12 -13.94
N CYS A 69 -5.15 -6.20 -14.09
CA CYS A 69 -4.36 -5.08 -14.57
C CYS A 69 -3.47 -5.55 -15.70
N ASN A 70 -3.42 -4.75 -16.78
CA ASN A 70 -2.69 -5.12 -18.00
C ASN A 70 -1.19 -4.88 -17.91
N LYS A 71 -0.74 -4.19 -16.86
CA LYS A 71 0.68 -3.93 -16.68
C LYS A 71 1.15 -4.44 -15.32
N LYS A 72 2.45 -4.63 -15.19
CA LYS A 72 3.04 -4.93 -13.89
C LYS A 72 2.92 -3.69 -13.00
N VAL A 73 2.30 -3.86 -11.86
CA VAL A 73 2.10 -2.79 -10.88
C VAL A 73 2.36 -3.38 -9.50
N LEU A 74 2.88 -2.57 -8.59
CA LEU A 74 3.07 -3.01 -7.22
C LEU A 74 1.72 -3.18 -6.53
N VAL A 75 1.55 -4.27 -5.81
CA VAL A 75 0.32 -4.55 -5.05
C VAL A 75 0.66 -4.56 -3.57
N PHE A 76 -0.09 -3.79 -2.80
CA PHE A 76 0.08 -3.69 -1.36
C PHE A 76 -1.25 -3.96 -0.67
N ALA A 77 -1.27 -4.93 0.23
CA ALA A 77 -2.50 -5.33 0.91
C ALA A 77 -2.81 -4.40 2.08
N THR A 78 -4.10 -4.17 2.34
CA THR A 78 -4.53 -3.35 3.47
C THR A 78 -5.06 -4.19 4.63
N ASN A 79 -4.86 -5.51 4.58
CA ASN A 79 -5.09 -6.41 5.69
C ASN A 79 -4.25 -7.67 5.54
N TYR A 80 -4.10 -8.42 6.63
CA TYR A 80 -3.22 -9.59 6.67
C TYR A 80 -3.74 -10.75 5.81
N LEU A 81 -5.07 -10.95 5.77
CA LEU A 81 -5.66 -12.03 4.98
C LEU A 81 -5.43 -11.82 3.49
N ALA A 82 -5.60 -10.59 3.02
CA ALA A 82 -5.31 -10.24 1.62
C ALA A 82 -3.85 -10.50 1.28
N PHE A 83 -2.94 -10.18 2.20
CA PHE A 83 -1.51 -10.43 2.02
C PHE A 83 -1.23 -11.92 1.87
N ARG A 84 -1.80 -12.76 2.74
CA ARG A 84 -1.61 -14.19 2.67
C ARG A 84 -2.15 -14.82 1.39
N LYS A 85 -3.31 -14.34 0.94
CA LYS A 85 -3.98 -14.90 -0.24
C LYS A 85 -3.38 -14.41 -1.56
N SER A 86 -2.60 -13.33 -1.53
CA SER A 86 -2.01 -12.75 -2.73
C SER A 86 -0.49 -12.90 -2.71
N PRO A 87 0.06 -13.94 -3.37
CA PRO A 87 1.52 -14.09 -3.44
C PRO A 87 2.23 -12.93 -4.13
N LYS A 88 1.51 -12.17 -4.96
CA LYS A 88 2.06 -11.03 -5.68
C LYS A 88 2.20 -9.77 -4.82
N ALA A 89 1.51 -9.72 -3.68
CA ALA A 89 1.58 -8.54 -2.83
C ALA A 89 3.00 -8.33 -2.31
N ILE A 90 3.49 -7.09 -2.46
CA ILE A 90 4.83 -6.74 -2.02
C ILE A 90 4.89 -6.54 -0.51
N GLY A 91 3.74 -6.31 0.09
CA GLY A 91 3.62 -6.15 1.53
C GLY A 91 2.18 -5.93 1.97
N ALA A 92 2.03 -5.66 3.25
CA ALA A 92 0.73 -5.36 3.83
C ALA A 92 0.84 -4.33 4.95
N PHE A 93 -0.23 -3.60 5.12
CA PHE A 93 -0.43 -2.71 6.26
C PHE A 93 -1.74 -3.13 6.92
N PHE A 94 -1.71 -3.35 8.24
CA PHE A 94 -2.91 -3.78 8.95
C PHE A 94 -2.83 -3.39 10.42
N TYR A 95 -3.99 -3.29 11.05
CA TYR A 95 -4.07 -3.04 12.48
C TYR A 95 -4.20 -4.35 13.24
N GLN A 96 -3.43 -4.49 14.32
CA GLN A 96 -3.50 -5.60 15.24
C GLN A 96 -3.43 -5.06 16.66
N LYS A 97 -4.47 -5.34 17.47
CA LYS A 97 -4.58 -4.84 18.84
C LYS A 97 -4.42 -3.32 18.92
N GLY A 98 -5.04 -2.61 17.97
CA GLY A 98 -5.00 -1.15 17.92
C GLY A 98 -3.70 -0.55 17.44
N ARG A 99 -2.74 -1.37 17.03
CA ARG A 99 -1.45 -0.90 16.53
C ARG A 99 -1.30 -1.14 15.04
N PRO A 100 -0.76 -0.19 14.28
CA PRO A 100 -0.46 -0.42 12.88
C PRO A 100 0.75 -1.36 12.76
N ASN A 101 0.64 -2.31 11.84
CA ASN A 101 1.71 -3.24 11.51
C ASN A 101 1.98 -3.17 10.02
N ILE A 102 3.26 -3.24 9.67
CA ILE A 102 3.72 -3.23 8.29
C ILE A 102 4.59 -4.45 8.08
N ILE A 103 4.40 -5.13 6.96
CA ILE A 103 5.20 -6.29 6.59
C ILE A 103 5.53 -6.20 5.10
N PHE A 104 6.75 -6.57 4.72
CA PHE A 104 7.17 -6.64 3.32
C PHE A 104 7.62 -8.05 3.00
N ARG A 105 7.30 -8.49 1.78
CA ARG A 105 7.70 -9.81 1.30
C ARG A 105 9.02 -9.70 0.55
N LYS A 106 10.07 -10.27 1.14
CA LYS A 106 11.43 -10.17 0.63
C LYS A 106 11.56 -10.62 -0.83
N GLU A 107 10.92 -11.72 -1.19
CA GLU A 107 10.98 -12.25 -2.56
C GLU A 107 10.44 -11.26 -3.59
N ASN A 108 9.35 -10.57 -3.25
CA ASN A 108 8.73 -9.64 -4.17
C ASN A 108 9.51 -8.33 -4.26
N LEU A 109 10.15 -7.91 -3.18
CA LEU A 109 11.08 -6.78 -3.24
C LEU A 109 12.21 -7.08 -4.22
N LYS A 110 12.76 -8.30 -4.17
CA LYS A 110 13.82 -8.72 -5.09
C LYS A 110 13.35 -8.76 -6.54
N LYS A 111 12.14 -9.27 -6.78
CA LYS A 111 11.57 -9.36 -8.13
C LYS A 111 11.40 -7.99 -8.78
N HIS A 112 11.13 -6.98 -7.99
CA HIS A 112 10.94 -5.62 -8.48
C HIS A 112 12.20 -4.76 -8.35
N ASN A 113 13.32 -5.35 -7.93
CA ASN A 113 14.59 -4.65 -7.72
C ASN A 113 14.45 -3.47 -6.77
N ILE A 114 13.70 -3.67 -5.69
CA ILE A 114 13.46 -2.63 -4.70
C ILE A 114 14.33 -2.85 -3.48
N THR A 115 15.08 -1.80 -3.10
CA THR A 115 15.84 -1.76 -1.86
C THR A 115 15.17 -0.72 -0.97
N LEU A 116 14.67 -1.18 0.19
CA LEU A 116 14.01 -0.29 1.13
C LEU A 116 15.03 0.49 1.97
N PRO A 117 14.67 1.68 2.45
CA PRO A 117 15.49 2.37 3.45
C PRO A 117 15.71 1.49 4.68
N LYS A 118 16.85 1.71 5.34
CA LYS A 118 17.27 0.90 6.48
C LYS A 118 16.20 0.83 7.58
N GLU A 119 15.45 1.89 7.78
CA GLU A 119 14.41 1.95 8.81
C GLU A 119 13.28 0.91 8.59
N PHE A 120 13.14 0.38 7.37
CA PHE A 120 12.14 -0.63 7.04
C PHE A 120 12.64 -2.06 7.10
N GLU A 121 13.94 -2.29 7.33
CA GLU A 121 14.50 -3.65 7.33
C GLU A 121 13.81 -4.57 8.33
N LYS A 122 13.44 -4.07 9.49
CA LYS A 122 12.77 -4.84 10.53
C LYS A 122 11.39 -5.35 10.13
N TYR A 123 10.82 -4.82 9.05
CA TYR A 123 9.49 -5.22 8.56
C TYR A 123 9.57 -6.20 7.40
N ILE A 124 10.75 -6.60 6.99
CA ILE A 124 10.94 -7.53 5.85
C ILE A 124 10.97 -8.96 6.36
N GLU A 125 10.13 -9.80 5.77
CA GLU A 125 10.12 -11.24 6.05
C GLU A 125 10.72 -12.05 4.93
#